data_b94b9260701c949c15365c1418b2bd5c
#
_entry.id   b94b9260701c949c15365c1418b2bd5c
#
_cell.length_a   1.000
_cell.length_b   1.000
_cell.length_c   1.000
_cell.angle_alpha   90.00
_cell.angle_beta   90.00
_cell.angle_gamma   90.00
#
_symmetry.space_group_name_H-M   'P 1'
#
loop_
_entity.id
_entity.type
_entity.pdbx_description
1 polymer ?
#
loop_
_entity_poly.entity_id
_entity_poly.type
_entity_poly.pdbx_seq_one_letter_code
_entity_poly.pdbx_strand_id
1 'polypeptide(L)'
;MAKTSEQTLRGHCLCGASSFELTGPHNWVGHCHCESCRRASASPFTTWIGHENGRWRWTGQAPQTYESSPGQTRGFCGTCGSQLYYVSTRYPDETHFYAALLERPEDATPSQQFHADEALGWVHDALDLPKA
;
A
#
# COMPACT_ATOMS: atom_id res chain seq x y z
N MET A 1 6.65 15.41 -15.13
CA MET A 1 7.24 14.51 -16.11
C MET A 1 6.75 13.10 -15.88
N ALA A 2 6.35 12.44 -16.93
CA ALA A 2 5.85 11.07 -16.80
C ALA A 2 6.99 10.10 -16.47
N LYS A 3 6.69 9.10 -15.67
CA LYS A 3 7.66 8.06 -15.37
C LYS A 3 7.83 7.13 -16.56
N THR A 4 9.04 6.66 -16.77
CA THR A 4 9.29 5.68 -17.81
C THR A 4 8.85 4.30 -17.35
N SER A 5 8.57 3.42 -18.30
CA SER A 5 8.16 2.05 -18.00
C SER A 5 9.28 1.22 -17.37
N GLU A 6 10.53 1.65 -17.49
CA GLU A 6 11.68 0.95 -16.91
C GLU A 6 12.03 1.40 -15.51
N GLN A 7 11.38 2.44 -15.00
CA GLN A 7 11.68 2.90 -13.65
C GLN A 7 11.32 1.82 -12.62
N THR A 8 12.25 1.57 -11.71
CA THR A 8 12.05 0.61 -10.62
C THR A 8 11.99 1.35 -9.30
N LEU A 9 10.93 1.12 -8.54
CA LEU A 9 10.79 1.65 -7.20
C LEU A 9 10.97 0.51 -6.21
N ARG A 10 11.64 0.79 -5.09
CA ARG A 10 11.89 -0.21 -4.05
C ARG A 10 11.20 0.18 -2.77
N GLY A 11 10.75 -0.85 -2.04
CA GLY A 11 10.15 -0.66 -0.74
C GLY A 11 10.54 -1.77 0.20
N HIS A 12 10.35 -1.54 1.50
CA HIS A 12 10.63 -2.56 2.50
C HIS A 12 9.85 -2.31 3.79
N CYS A 13 9.78 -3.33 4.61
CA CYS A 13 9.14 -3.28 5.92
C CYS A 13 10.01 -2.55 6.94
N LEU A 14 9.48 -2.39 8.16
CA LEU A 14 10.20 -1.67 9.22
C LEU A 14 11.58 -2.27 9.51
N CYS A 15 11.69 -3.59 9.59
CA CYS A 15 12.95 -4.24 9.92
C CYS A 15 13.84 -4.49 8.68
N GLY A 16 13.31 -4.30 7.49
CA GLY A 16 14.05 -4.51 6.25
C GLY A 16 14.09 -5.94 5.75
N ALA A 17 13.56 -6.91 6.51
CA ALA A 17 13.62 -8.31 6.10
C ALA A 17 12.78 -8.59 4.87
N SER A 18 11.60 -7.96 4.77
CA SER A 18 10.73 -8.09 3.61
C SER A 18 10.88 -6.86 2.72
N SER A 19 11.17 -7.09 1.45
CA SER A 19 11.39 -6.00 0.50
C SER A 19 10.82 -6.39 -0.86
N PHE A 20 10.60 -5.38 -1.70
CA PHE A 20 9.99 -5.59 -3.00
C PHE A 20 10.45 -4.52 -4.00
N GLU A 21 10.27 -4.83 -5.27
CA GLU A 21 10.52 -3.91 -6.37
C GLU A 21 9.29 -3.82 -7.25
N LEU A 22 8.95 -2.60 -7.65
CA LEU A 22 7.87 -2.32 -8.59
C LEU A 22 8.50 -1.74 -9.85
N THR A 23 8.22 -2.36 -11.01
CA THR A 23 8.79 -1.93 -12.29
C THR A 23 7.70 -1.34 -13.16
N GLY A 24 8.02 -0.21 -13.80
CA GLY A 24 7.11 0.46 -14.71
C GLY A 24 6.10 1.34 -14.02
N PRO A 25 5.15 1.90 -14.76
CA PRO A 25 4.18 2.82 -14.20
C PRO A 25 3.18 2.09 -13.31
N HIS A 26 2.68 2.81 -12.30
CA HIS A 26 1.58 2.32 -11.48
C HIS A 26 0.28 2.39 -12.26
N ASN A 27 -0.67 1.51 -11.94
CA ASN A 27 -2.00 1.62 -12.47
C ASN A 27 -2.73 2.81 -11.84
N TRP A 28 -2.52 2.98 -10.52
CA TRP A 28 -3.11 4.09 -9.77
C TRP A 28 -2.43 4.18 -8.40
N VAL A 29 -2.58 5.34 -7.76
CA VAL A 29 -2.18 5.56 -6.38
C VAL A 29 -3.33 6.32 -5.70
N GLY A 30 -3.79 5.81 -4.57
CA GLY A 30 -4.93 6.45 -3.89
C GLY A 30 -5.01 6.14 -2.42
N HIS A 31 -5.75 7.01 -1.72
CA HIS A 31 -6.09 6.81 -0.31
C HIS A 31 -7.33 5.94 -0.21
N CYS A 32 -7.36 5.04 0.76
CA CYS A 32 -8.53 4.23 1.05
C CYS A 32 -8.96 4.45 2.49
N HIS A 33 -10.22 4.84 2.66
CA HIS A 33 -10.78 5.17 3.96
C HIS A 33 -11.67 4.07 4.54
N CYS A 34 -11.75 2.91 3.90
CA CYS A 34 -12.68 1.87 4.33
C CYS A 34 -12.30 1.33 5.71
N GLU A 35 -13.31 0.86 6.43
CA GLU A 35 -13.12 0.34 7.78
C GLU A 35 -12.14 -0.82 7.80
N SER A 36 -12.21 -1.71 6.81
CA SER A 36 -11.30 -2.87 6.75
C SER A 36 -9.84 -2.44 6.67
N CYS A 37 -9.53 -1.45 5.84
CA CYS A 37 -8.15 -0.97 5.72
C CYS A 37 -7.70 -0.27 7.00
N ARG A 38 -8.58 0.51 7.64
CA ARG A 38 -8.26 1.17 8.90
C ARG A 38 -7.92 0.15 9.97
N ARG A 39 -8.75 -0.89 10.11
CA ARG A 39 -8.55 -1.88 11.17
C ARG A 39 -7.34 -2.77 10.89
N ALA A 40 -7.13 -3.15 9.64
CA ALA A 40 -5.99 -3.99 9.30
C ALA A 40 -4.65 -3.27 9.52
N SER A 41 -4.62 -1.95 9.34
CA SER A 41 -3.38 -1.17 9.44
C SER A 41 -3.29 -0.37 10.73
N ALA A 42 -4.38 -0.23 11.47
CA ALA A 42 -4.47 0.62 12.67
C ALA A 42 -4.12 2.07 12.35
N SER A 43 -4.46 2.53 11.14
CA SER A 43 -4.20 3.91 10.72
C SER A 43 -5.50 4.56 10.24
N PRO A 44 -5.54 5.91 10.19
CA PRO A 44 -6.77 6.61 9.81
C PRO A 44 -7.23 6.32 8.39
N PHE A 45 -6.30 6.06 7.50
CA PHE A 45 -6.53 5.60 6.14
C PHE A 45 -5.24 4.97 5.63
N THR A 46 -5.35 4.28 4.50
CA THR A 46 -4.18 3.68 3.87
C THR A 46 -3.95 4.31 2.52
N THR A 47 -2.69 4.34 2.08
CA THR A 47 -2.37 4.80 0.75
C THR A 47 -1.82 3.62 -0.03
N TRP A 48 -2.48 3.30 -1.12
CA TRP A 48 -2.19 2.12 -1.92
C TRP A 48 -1.64 2.47 -3.28
N ILE A 49 -0.73 1.63 -3.75
CA ILE A 49 -0.29 1.60 -5.13
C ILE A 49 -0.91 0.38 -5.77
N GLY A 50 -1.74 0.56 -6.78
CA GLY A 50 -2.21 -0.55 -7.60
C GLY A 50 -1.18 -0.82 -8.68
N HIS A 51 -0.58 -2.01 -8.67
CA HIS A 51 0.49 -2.34 -9.60
C HIS A 51 0.20 -3.66 -10.28
N GLU A 52 0.44 -3.72 -11.58
CA GLU A 52 0.12 -4.88 -12.37
C GLU A 52 0.98 -6.08 -11.99
N ASN A 53 0.34 -7.25 -11.86
CA ASN A 53 1.07 -8.49 -11.59
C ASN A 53 1.99 -8.81 -12.78
N GLY A 54 3.15 -9.38 -12.44
CA GLY A 54 4.19 -9.62 -13.44
C GLY A 54 5.17 -8.46 -13.58
N ARG A 55 4.88 -7.33 -12.95
CA ARG A 55 5.74 -6.15 -12.98
C ARG A 55 6.23 -5.76 -11.59
N TRP A 56 6.23 -6.71 -10.67
CA TRP A 56 6.79 -6.53 -9.33
C TRP A 56 7.33 -7.86 -8.84
N ARG A 57 8.19 -7.81 -7.85
CA ARG A 57 8.73 -9.02 -7.24
C ARG A 57 9.16 -8.76 -5.81
N TRP A 58 9.17 -9.82 -5.02
CA TRP A 58 9.78 -9.79 -3.69
C TRP A 58 11.28 -9.94 -3.84
N THR A 59 12.03 -9.15 -3.06
CA THR A 59 13.50 -9.16 -3.12
C THR A 59 14.12 -9.54 -1.78
N GLY A 60 13.31 -9.81 -0.77
CA GLY A 60 13.75 -10.24 0.54
C GLY A 60 12.93 -11.41 1.04
N GLN A 61 12.74 -11.49 2.35
CA GLN A 61 11.95 -12.54 2.98
C GLN A 61 10.51 -12.50 2.46
N ALA A 62 9.99 -13.68 2.13
CA ALA A 62 8.60 -13.78 1.67
C ALA A 62 7.65 -13.38 2.79
N PRO A 63 6.58 -12.62 2.46
CA PRO A 63 5.59 -12.26 3.48
C PRO A 63 4.83 -13.47 3.99
N GLN A 64 4.33 -13.35 5.21
CA GLN A 64 3.25 -14.22 5.68
C GLN A 64 1.93 -13.61 5.27
N THR A 65 0.90 -14.45 5.13
CA THR A 65 -0.38 -14.02 4.60
C THR A 65 -1.53 -14.57 5.43
N TYR A 66 -2.66 -13.88 5.34
CA TYR A 66 -3.91 -14.37 5.88
C TYR A 66 -5.05 -13.87 5.01
N GLU A 67 -6.14 -14.64 4.96
CA GLU A 67 -7.35 -14.22 4.28
C GLU A 67 -8.15 -13.36 5.24
N SER A 68 -8.17 -12.05 4.97
CA SER A 68 -8.84 -11.10 5.86
C SER A 68 -10.35 -11.12 5.71
N SER A 69 -10.82 -11.53 4.53
CA SER A 69 -12.23 -11.77 4.25
C SER A 69 -12.29 -12.64 3.00
N PRO A 70 -13.45 -13.22 2.66
CA PRO A 70 -13.52 -14.11 1.50
C PRO A 70 -13.01 -13.43 0.23
N GLY A 71 -12.02 -14.06 -0.40
CA GLY A 71 -11.42 -13.55 -1.63
C GLY A 71 -10.44 -12.40 -1.43
N GLN A 72 -10.10 -12.06 -0.20
CA GLN A 72 -9.18 -10.94 0.08
C GLN A 72 -8.06 -11.41 0.99
N THR A 73 -6.82 -11.24 0.54
CA THR A 73 -5.63 -11.69 1.27
C THR A 73 -4.75 -10.50 1.59
N ARG A 74 -4.23 -10.47 2.80
CA ARG A 74 -3.27 -9.44 3.23
C ARG A 74 -1.96 -10.11 3.60
N GLY A 75 -0.85 -9.45 3.27
CA GLY A 75 0.47 -9.94 3.57
C GLY A 75 1.21 -9.01 4.51
N PHE A 76 2.08 -9.59 5.33
CA PHE A 76 2.82 -8.84 6.34
C PHE A 76 4.18 -9.49 6.56
N CYS A 77 5.11 -8.73 7.13
CA CYS A 77 6.43 -9.25 7.44
C CYS A 77 6.34 -10.17 8.67
N GLY A 78 6.80 -11.41 8.52
CA GLY A 78 6.77 -12.36 9.62
C GLY A 78 7.72 -12.03 10.76
N THR A 79 8.70 -11.13 10.53
CA THR A 79 9.67 -10.75 11.53
C THR A 79 9.22 -9.52 12.32
N CYS A 80 8.75 -8.46 11.65
CA CYS A 80 8.41 -7.22 12.35
C CYS A 80 6.91 -6.89 12.34
N GLY A 81 6.10 -7.62 11.56
CA GLY A 81 4.66 -7.41 11.53
C GLY A 81 4.20 -6.28 10.62
N SER A 82 5.10 -5.59 9.92
CA SER A 82 4.69 -4.53 9.00
C SER A 82 3.72 -5.06 7.95
N GLN A 83 2.64 -4.34 7.72
CA GLN A 83 1.72 -4.67 6.63
C GLN A 83 2.40 -4.38 5.31
N LEU A 84 2.25 -5.26 4.31
CA LEU A 84 3.00 -5.15 3.06
C LEU A 84 2.11 -4.97 1.85
N TYR A 85 1.04 -5.77 1.73
CA TYR A 85 0.24 -5.74 0.51
C TYR A 85 -1.14 -6.32 0.73
N TYR A 86 -1.97 -6.14 -0.28
CA TYR A 86 -3.35 -6.62 -0.31
C TYR A 86 -3.69 -7.07 -1.72
N VAL A 87 -4.36 -8.21 -1.83
CA VAL A 87 -4.90 -8.69 -3.10
C VAL A 87 -6.36 -9.06 -2.92
N SER A 88 -7.13 -8.90 -3.99
CA SER A 88 -8.54 -9.24 -3.99
C SER A 88 -8.88 -9.95 -5.29
N THR A 89 -9.77 -10.94 -5.20
CA THR A 89 -10.27 -11.61 -6.40
C THR A 89 -11.07 -10.67 -7.30
N ARG A 90 -11.48 -9.50 -6.78
CA ARG A 90 -12.13 -8.49 -7.61
C ARG A 90 -11.17 -7.82 -8.60
N TYR A 91 -9.87 -7.83 -8.28
CA TYR A 91 -8.85 -7.19 -9.09
C TYR A 91 -7.73 -8.19 -9.32
N PRO A 92 -8.00 -9.26 -10.12
CA PRO A 92 -7.07 -10.39 -10.20
C PRO A 92 -5.75 -10.07 -10.89
N ASP A 93 -5.68 -8.96 -11.60
CA ASP A 93 -4.49 -8.63 -12.39
C ASP A 93 -3.53 -7.71 -11.67
N GLU A 94 -3.85 -7.27 -10.44
CA GLU A 94 -2.97 -6.34 -9.73
C GLU A 94 -2.84 -6.70 -8.26
N THR A 95 -1.75 -6.20 -7.68
CA THR A 95 -1.48 -6.27 -6.24
C THR A 95 -1.39 -4.85 -5.72
N HIS A 96 -1.92 -4.62 -4.53
CA HIS A 96 -1.91 -3.31 -3.91
C HIS A 96 -0.85 -3.27 -2.83
N PHE A 97 0.12 -2.37 -3.00
CA PHE A 97 1.21 -2.19 -2.05
C PHE A 97 1.00 -0.93 -1.24
N TYR A 98 1.41 -0.94 0.01
CA TYR A 98 1.37 0.26 0.84
C TYR A 98 2.41 1.26 0.33
N ALA A 99 1.95 2.42 -0.10
CA ALA A 99 2.84 3.43 -0.68
C ALA A 99 3.89 3.93 0.30
N ALA A 100 3.54 4.00 1.59
CA ALA A 100 4.47 4.52 2.60
C ALA A 100 5.66 3.60 2.87
N LEU A 101 5.64 2.38 2.32
CA LEU A 101 6.78 1.45 2.44
C LEU A 101 7.87 1.72 1.42
N LEU A 102 7.61 2.55 0.41
CA LEU A 102 8.65 2.88 -0.57
C LEU A 102 9.80 3.59 0.11
N GLU A 103 11.02 3.35 -0.38
CA GLU A 103 12.20 4.07 0.10
C GLU A 103 12.04 5.57 -0.10
N ARG A 104 11.33 5.96 -1.16
CA ARG A 104 10.97 7.35 -1.44
C ARG A 104 9.48 7.43 -1.68
N PRO A 105 8.67 7.57 -0.61
CA PRO A 105 7.22 7.57 -0.79
C PRO A 105 6.71 8.68 -1.71
N GLU A 106 7.47 9.77 -1.87
CA GLU A 106 7.12 10.84 -2.79
C GLU A 106 7.05 10.39 -4.24
N ASP A 107 7.67 9.24 -4.55
CA ASP A 107 7.60 8.71 -5.92
C ASP A 107 6.24 8.13 -6.26
N ALA A 108 5.35 7.99 -5.28
CA ALA A 108 3.99 7.50 -5.49
C ALA A 108 2.99 8.52 -4.95
N THR A 109 2.71 9.53 -5.75
CA THR A 109 1.80 10.61 -5.35
C THR A 109 0.36 10.15 -5.56
N PRO A 110 -0.46 10.14 -4.49
CA PRO A 110 -1.87 9.76 -4.65
C PRO A 110 -2.64 10.80 -5.46
N SER A 111 -3.59 10.31 -6.27
CA SER A 111 -4.40 11.16 -7.12
C SER A 111 -5.90 10.91 -6.95
N GLN A 112 -6.30 9.99 -6.06
CA GLN A 112 -7.72 9.71 -5.87
C GLN A 112 -7.96 9.13 -4.47
N GLN A 113 -9.23 9.10 -4.08
CA GLN A 113 -9.64 8.55 -2.80
C GLN A 113 -10.70 7.47 -3.04
N PHE A 114 -10.59 6.38 -2.31
CA PHE A 114 -11.55 5.29 -2.30
C PHE A 114 -12.30 5.29 -0.98
N HIS A 115 -13.60 5.03 -1.05
CA HIS A 115 -14.45 4.95 0.14
C HIS A 115 -14.37 6.22 0.99
N ALA A 116 -14.40 7.36 0.32
CA ALA A 116 -14.30 8.65 1.02
C ALA A 116 -15.46 8.87 1.99
N ASP A 117 -16.61 8.24 1.75
CA ASP A 117 -17.77 8.31 2.63
C ASP A 117 -17.52 7.63 3.98
N GLU A 118 -16.51 6.78 4.09
CA GLU A 118 -16.13 6.14 5.34
C GLU A 118 -15.00 6.85 6.07
N ALA A 119 -14.51 7.97 5.54
CA ALA A 119 -13.40 8.69 6.14
C ALA A 119 -13.75 9.15 7.55
N LEU A 120 -12.78 9.06 8.46
CA LEU A 120 -12.95 9.57 9.82
C LEU A 120 -13.08 11.10 9.76
N GLY A 121 -14.01 11.63 10.57
CA GLY A 121 -14.30 13.06 10.53
C GLY A 121 -13.10 13.95 10.85
N TRP A 122 -12.14 13.45 11.63
CA TRP A 122 -10.97 14.26 12.01
C TRP A 122 -9.80 14.11 11.04
N VAL A 123 -9.89 13.27 10.01
CA VAL A 123 -8.79 13.10 9.04
C VAL A 123 -8.59 14.38 8.24
N HIS A 124 -9.68 15.05 7.89
CA HIS A 124 -9.62 16.24 7.07
C HIS A 124 -8.72 17.33 7.68
N ASP A 125 -8.73 17.45 9.00
CA ASP A 125 -7.99 18.49 9.69
C ASP A 125 -6.73 17.99 10.38
N ALA A 126 -6.29 16.76 10.04
CA ALA A 126 -5.21 16.10 10.78
C ALA A 126 -3.91 16.91 10.79
N LEU A 127 -3.61 17.60 9.70
CA LEU A 127 -2.36 18.36 9.59
C LEU A 127 -2.47 19.78 10.11
N ASP A 128 -3.67 20.21 10.53
CA ASP A 128 -3.90 21.56 11.03
C ASP A 128 -3.76 21.67 12.53
N LEU A 129 -3.44 20.57 13.20
CA LEU A 129 -3.26 20.56 14.64
C LEU A 129 -1.96 21.22 15.04
N PRO A 130 -1.88 21.78 16.27
CA PRO A 130 -0.64 22.36 16.76
C PRO A 130 0.49 21.33 16.73
N LYS A 131 1.66 21.80 16.34
CA LYS A 131 2.84 20.93 16.29
C LYS A 131 3.50 20.90 17.66
N ALA A 132 3.83 19.70 18.10
CA ALA A 132 4.49 19.47 19.38
C ALA A 132 6.00 19.75 19.29
#